data_21b6cf2d08d92f1ecc31dfb71501edb2
#
_entry.id   21b6cf2d08d92f1ecc31dfb71501edb2
#
_cell.length_a   1.000
_cell.length_b   1.000
_cell.length_c   1.000
_cell.angle_alpha   90.00
_cell.angle_beta   90.00
_cell.angle_gamma   90.00
#
_symmetry.space_group_name_H-M   'P 1'
#
loop_
_entity.id
_entity.type
_entity.pdbx_description
1 polymer ?
#
loop_
_entity_poly.entity_id
_entity_poly.type
_entity_poly.pdbx_seq_one_letter_code
_entity_poly.pdbx_strand_id
1 'polypeptide(L)'
;NSISFRSNMARLAETLINENKNEKARNIIDLAMAKMPLDYFGYYSLLVPFVDGYFRIDDADKALELSLKIAEKYRDRLNYFNSLDANSQYNMGEEIITEIERYRTLVEANLKHAEKTDLTPILNQFIEAIEPFRYLYGDYEFYTGLVDVVEGYYIEDKILIAQSLSTKIGTEYEQRIQLFGQVSAENQRQLLSRIQNELTEYNYFVQIVKAYDSSAFGNQI
;
A
#
# COMPACT_ATOMS: atom_id res chain seq x y z
N ASN A 1 -4.68 -28.32 -0.92
CA ASN A 1 -5.54 -27.48 -0.09
C ASN A 1 -4.79 -26.53 0.88
N SER A 2 -3.64 -26.02 0.41
CA SER A 2 -2.80 -25.07 1.18
C SER A 2 -3.53 -23.76 1.52
N ILE A 3 -4.42 -23.29 0.64
CA ILE A 3 -5.23 -22.07 0.86
C ILE A 3 -6.05 -22.18 2.14
N SER A 4 -6.85 -23.24 2.27
CA SER A 4 -7.69 -23.46 3.45
C SER A 4 -6.86 -23.62 4.72
N PHE A 5 -5.70 -24.29 4.63
CA PHE A 5 -4.80 -24.45 5.77
C PHE A 5 -4.21 -23.10 6.21
N ARG A 6 -3.70 -22.29 5.29
CA ARG A 6 -3.17 -20.95 5.62
C ARG A 6 -4.24 -20.08 6.27
N SER A 7 -5.43 -20.02 5.68
CA SER A 7 -6.53 -19.22 6.22
C SER A 7 -6.95 -19.68 7.63
N ASN A 8 -7.04 -20.99 7.86
CA ASN A 8 -7.38 -21.54 9.18
C ASN A 8 -6.28 -21.27 10.21
N MET A 9 -5.00 -21.40 9.84
CA MET A 9 -3.89 -21.12 10.74
C MET A 9 -3.80 -19.62 11.05
N ALA A 10 -4.05 -18.74 10.08
CA ALA A 10 -4.11 -17.30 10.29
C ALA A 10 -5.21 -16.93 11.30
N ARG A 11 -6.43 -17.47 11.12
CA ARG A 11 -7.55 -17.26 12.06
C ARG A 11 -7.25 -17.80 13.45
N LEU A 12 -6.59 -18.96 13.55
CA LEU A 12 -6.18 -19.52 14.85
C LEU A 12 -5.13 -18.62 15.51
N ALA A 13 -4.13 -18.16 14.77
CA ALA A 13 -3.12 -17.25 15.29
C ALA A 13 -3.76 -15.95 15.80
N GLU A 14 -4.65 -15.34 15.02
CA GLU A 14 -5.40 -14.15 15.42
C GLU A 14 -6.21 -14.37 16.71
N THR A 15 -6.93 -15.49 16.81
CA THR A 15 -7.68 -15.83 18.00
C THR A 15 -6.76 -15.93 19.22
N LEU A 16 -5.63 -16.62 19.08
CA LEU A 16 -4.64 -16.76 20.16
C LEU A 16 -4.04 -15.42 20.59
N ILE A 17 -3.78 -14.52 19.65
CA ILE A 17 -3.31 -13.14 19.93
C ILE A 17 -4.37 -12.38 20.74
N ASN A 18 -5.62 -12.42 20.32
CA ASN A 18 -6.72 -11.75 20.99
C ASN A 18 -6.96 -12.30 22.42
N GLU A 19 -6.58 -13.55 22.67
CA GLU A 19 -6.59 -14.18 24.00
C GLU A 19 -5.30 -13.94 24.80
N ASN A 20 -4.37 -13.11 24.32
CA ASN A 20 -3.03 -12.85 24.90
C ASN A 20 -2.16 -14.12 25.03
N LYS A 21 -2.37 -15.11 24.15
CA LYS A 21 -1.60 -16.37 24.10
C LYS A 21 -0.47 -16.27 23.06
N ASN A 22 0.38 -15.24 23.17
CA ASN A 22 1.36 -14.84 22.15
C ASN A 22 2.33 -15.98 21.78
N GLU A 23 2.85 -16.74 22.75
CA GLU A 23 3.72 -17.88 22.46
C GLU A 23 3.05 -18.97 21.61
N LYS A 24 1.77 -19.24 21.87
CA LYS A 24 1.01 -20.21 21.05
C LYS A 24 0.75 -19.66 19.65
N ALA A 25 0.42 -18.38 19.56
CA ALA A 25 0.26 -17.70 18.27
C ALA A 25 1.56 -17.78 17.45
N ARG A 26 2.71 -17.45 18.05
CA ARG A 26 4.03 -17.58 17.41
C ARG A 26 4.25 -18.98 16.86
N ASN A 27 4.00 -20.01 17.66
CA ASN A 27 4.18 -21.41 17.24
C ASN A 27 3.30 -21.77 16.03
N ILE A 28 2.07 -21.25 15.97
CA ILE A 28 1.17 -21.47 14.82
C ILE A 28 1.68 -20.74 13.57
N ILE A 29 2.14 -19.50 13.71
CA ILE A 29 2.68 -18.72 12.56
C ILE A 29 3.95 -19.40 12.04
N ASP A 30 4.90 -19.72 12.93
CA ASP A 30 6.15 -20.40 12.57
C ASP A 30 5.88 -21.77 11.90
N LEU A 31 4.91 -22.52 12.41
CA LEU A 31 4.49 -23.80 11.83
C LEU A 31 3.90 -23.59 10.43
N ALA A 32 3.08 -22.56 10.23
CA ALA A 32 2.50 -22.23 8.92
C ALA A 32 3.59 -21.93 7.91
N MET A 33 4.59 -21.09 8.28
CA MET A 33 5.70 -20.74 7.41
C MET A 33 6.59 -21.95 7.10
N ALA A 34 6.86 -22.81 8.09
CA ALA A 34 7.70 -24.00 7.90
C ALA A 34 7.03 -25.07 7.02
N LYS A 35 5.69 -25.26 7.15
CA LYS A 35 4.95 -26.30 6.42
C LYS A 35 4.45 -25.86 5.07
N MET A 36 4.29 -24.58 4.86
CA MET A 36 3.80 -23.97 3.63
C MET A 36 4.72 -22.81 3.20
N PRO A 37 5.99 -23.12 2.88
CA PRO A 37 6.94 -22.07 2.50
C PRO A 37 6.46 -21.32 1.24
N LEU A 38 6.82 -20.06 1.17
CA LEU A 38 6.38 -19.12 0.15
C LEU A 38 6.78 -19.54 -1.27
N ASP A 39 7.95 -20.17 -1.41
CA ASP A 39 8.47 -20.60 -2.72
C ASP A 39 7.66 -21.71 -3.40
N TYR A 40 6.93 -22.52 -2.62
CA TYR A 40 6.20 -23.67 -3.16
C TYR A 40 4.69 -23.45 -3.29
N PHE A 41 4.11 -22.55 -2.48
CA PHE A 41 2.65 -22.49 -2.35
C PHE A 41 2.00 -21.25 -2.94
N GLY A 42 2.74 -20.26 -3.42
CA GLY A 42 2.16 -19.03 -3.98
C GLY A 42 1.12 -18.37 -3.07
N TYR A 43 0.12 -17.71 -3.66
CA TYR A 43 -0.98 -17.02 -2.93
C TYR A 43 -0.48 -16.11 -1.81
N TYR A 44 0.40 -15.17 -2.16
CA TYR A 44 1.15 -14.32 -1.23
C TYR A 44 0.24 -13.44 -0.36
N SER A 45 -0.90 -12.99 -0.88
CA SER A 45 -1.88 -12.20 -0.12
C SER A 45 -2.43 -12.92 1.12
N LEU A 46 -2.42 -14.27 1.13
CA LEU A 46 -2.83 -15.05 2.29
C LEU A 46 -1.79 -15.05 3.43
N LEU A 47 -0.63 -14.45 3.21
CA LEU A 47 0.44 -14.36 4.20
C LEU A 47 0.42 -13.04 4.97
N VAL A 48 -0.29 -12.01 4.47
CA VAL A 48 -0.42 -10.71 5.15
C VAL A 48 -0.92 -10.83 6.59
N PRO A 49 -1.91 -11.70 6.93
CA PRO A 49 -2.32 -11.88 8.33
C PRO A 49 -1.22 -12.45 9.24
N PHE A 50 -0.24 -13.17 8.71
CA PHE A 50 0.89 -13.65 9.49
C PHE A 50 1.92 -12.55 9.73
N VAL A 51 2.09 -11.62 8.78
CA VAL A 51 2.89 -10.39 8.97
C VAL A 51 2.30 -9.58 10.12
N ASP A 52 1.01 -9.26 10.06
CA ASP A 52 0.30 -8.55 11.14
C ASP A 52 0.41 -9.32 12.48
N GLY A 53 0.27 -10.64 12.42
CA GLY A 53 0.41 -11.50 13.59
C GLY A 53 1.77 -11.38 14.26
N TYR A 54 2.87 -11.39 13.51
CA TYR A 54 4.21 -11.20 14.06
C TYR A 54 4.36 -9.81 14.71
N PHE A 55 3.90 -8.74 14.08
CA PHE A 55 3.93 -7.40 14.66
C PHE A 55 3.15 -7.34 15.99
N ARG A 56 1.98 -7.97 16.06
CA ARG A 56 1.11 -7.96 17.25
C ARG A 56 1.67 -8.76 18.41
N ILE A 57 2.54 -9.73 18.17
CA ILE A 57 3.25 -10.49 19.22
C ILE A 57 4.66 -9.96 19.49
N ASP A 58 4.95 -8.72 19.04
CA ASP A 58 6.21 -8.02 19.22
C ASP A 58 7.44 -8.74 18.62
N ASP A 59 7.26 -9.36 17.42
CA ASP A 59 8.31 -9.96 16.62
C ASP A 59 8.48 -9.19 15.31
N ALA A 60 8.85 -7.91 15.42
CA ALA A 60 8.95 -7.00 14.30
C ALA A 60 9.99 -7.46 13.25
N ASP A 61 11.09 -8.07 13.69
CA ASP A 61 12.12 -8.59 12.79
C ASP A 61 11.56 -9.67 11.86
N LYS A 62 10.82 -10.64 12.39
CA LYS A 62 10.18 -11.68 11.57
C LYS A 62 9.06 -11.12 10.69
N ALA A 63 8.31 -10.13 11.19
CA ALA A 63 7.30 -9.47 10.40
C ALA A 63 7.90 -8.79 9.17
N LEU A 64 8.98 -8.01 9.36
CA LEU A 64 9.69 -7.34 8.26
C LEU A 64 10.36 -8.34 7.31
N GLU A 65 11.03 -9.37 7.84
CA GLU A 65 11.63 -10.43 7.02
C GLU A 65 10.59 -11.10 6.11
N LEU A 66 9.43 -11.48 6.66
CA LEU A 66 8.35 -12.07 5.87
C LEU A 66 7.80 -11.08 4.85
N SER A 67 7.59 -9.81 5.24
CA SER A 67 7.10 -8.75 4.36
C SER A 67 8.02 -8.55 3.16
N LEU A 68 9.33 -8.48 3.37
CA LEU A 68 10.32 -8.30 2.30
C LEU A 68 10.35 -9.50 1.36
N LYS A 69 10.21 -10.72 1.87
CA LYS A 69 10.09 -11.93 1.04
C LYS A 69 8.83 -11.93 0.17
N ILE A 70 7.71 -11.49 0.72
CA ILE A 70 6.45 -11.36 -0.04
C ILE A 70 6.58 -10.23 -1.08
N ALA A 71 7.14 -9.09 -0.69
CA ALA A 71 7.40 -7.95 -1.57
C ALA A 71 8.27 -8.35 -2.78
N GLU A 72 9.32 -9.16 -2.55
CA GLU A 72 10.15 -9.71 -3.63
C GLU A 72 9.33 -10.52 -4.65
N LYS A 73 8.40 -11.36 -4.18
CA LYS A 73 7.52 -12.15 -5.09
C LYS A 73 6.59 -11.26 -5.92
N TYR A 74 6.02 -10.20 -5.32
CA TYR A 74 5.23 -9.23 -6.07
C TYR A 74 6.09 -8.47 -7.09
N ARG A 75 7.27 -8.01 -6.67
CA ARG A 75 8.23 -7.35 -7.57
C ARG A 75 8.63 -8.24 -8.75
N ASP A 76 8.97 -9.51 -8.51
CA ASP A 76 9.32 -10.46 -9.57
C ASP A 76 8.18 -10.63 -10.56
N ARG A 77 6.93 -10.72 -10.07
CA ARG A 77 5.75 -10.84 -10.93
C ARG A 77 5.49 -9.55 -11.72
N LEU A 78 5.60 -8.39 -11.10
CA LEU A 78 5.47 -7.10 -11.79
C LEU A 78 6.59 -6.89 -12.81
N ASN A 79 7.84 -7.27 -12.50
CA ASN A 79 8.93 -7.27 -13.47
C ASN A 79 8.66 -8.17 -14.67
N TYR A 80 8.07 -9.36 -14.45
CA TYR A 80 7.63 -10.20 -15.56
C TYR A 80 6.61 -9.47 -16.44
N PHE A 81 5.56 -8.87 -15.87
CA PHE A 81 4.60 -8.11 -16.65
C PHE A 81 5.24 -6.94 -17.39
N ASN A 82 6.17 -6.22 -16.76
CA ASN A 82 6.88 -5.11 -17.38
C ASN A 82 7.79 -5.55 -18.54
N SER A 83 8.21 -6.83 -18.57
CA SER A 83 9.02 -7.40 -19.66
C SER A 83 8.21 -7.79 -20.90
N LEU A 84 6.88 -7.79 -20.81
CA LEU A 84 6.00 -8.15 -21.92
C LEU A 84 5.89 -6.98 -22.92
N ASP A 85 5.52 -7.30 -24.16
CA ASP A 85 5.18 -6.28 -25.15
C ASP A 85 3.91 -5.50 -24.77
N ALA A 86 3.73 -4.30 -25.33
CA ALA A 86 2.64 -3.39 -24.99
C ALA A 86 1.23 -4.00 -25.17
N ASN A 87 1.04 -4.84 -26.22
CA ASN A 87 -0.25 -5.49 -26.45
C ASN A 87 -0.55 -6.57 -25.38
N SER A 88 0.46 -7.32 -24.99
CA SER A 88 0.35 -8.31 -23.89
C SER A 88 0.09 -7.61 -22.57
N GLN A 89 0.78 -6.52 -22.26
CA GLN A 89 0.52 -5.73 -21.05
C GLN A 89 -0.90 -5.17 -21.03
N TYR A 90 -1.40 -4.65 -22.15
CA TYR A 90 -2.76 -4.13 -22.26
C TYR A 90 -3.80 -5.24 -21.98
N ASN A 91 -3.62 -6.43 -22.55
CA ASN A 91 -4.53 -7.56 -22.34
C ASN A 91 -4.48 -8.10 -20.91
N MET A 92 -3.40 -7.90 -20.18
CA MET A 92 -3.21 -8.33 -18.78
C MET A 92 -3.41 -7.20 -17.77
N GLY A 93 -3.95 -6.05 -18.18
CA GLY A 93 -4.07 -4.86 -17.35
C GLY A 93 -4.81 -5.11 -16.02
N GLU A 94 -5.91 -5.87 -16.05
CA GLU A 94 -6.66 -6.23 -14.82
C GLU A 94 -5.84 -7.11 -13.86
N GLU A 95 -5.03 -8.03 -14.40
CA GLU A 95 -4.15 -8.87 -13.58
C GLU A 95 -3.02 -8.05 -12.97
N ILE A 96 -2.43 -7.12 -13.73
CA ILE A 96 -1.38 -6.22 -13.25
C ILE A 96 -1.92 -5.35 -12.13
N ILE A 97 -3.08 -4.71 -12.32
CA ILE A 97 -3.75 -3.91 -11.29
C ILE A 97 -4.02 -4.77 -10.04
N THR A 98 -4.53 -5.98 -10.21
CA THR A 98 -4.79 -6.89 -9.09
C THR A 98 -3.52 -7.20 -8.28
N GLU A 99 -2.39 -7.42 -8.94
CA GLU A 99 -1.12 -7.66 -8.23
C GLU A 99 -0.61 -6.41 -7.51
N ILE A 100 -0.77 -5.24 -8.11
CA ILE A 100 -0.41 -3.96 -7.48
C ILE A 100 -1.26 -3.74 -6.21
N GLU A 101 -2.57 -3.95 -6.26
CA GLU A 101 -3.46 -3.79 -5.11
C GLU A 101 -3.17 -4.81 -4.00
N ARG A 102 -2.79 -6.02 -4.33
CA ARG A 102 -2.32 -7.02 -3.35
C ARG A 102 -1.02 -6.59 -2.69
N TYR A 103 -0.09 -6.02 -3.47
CA TYR A 103 1.15 -5.49 -2.93
C TYR A 103 0.88 -4.28 -2.04
N ARG A 104 -0.02 -3.38 -2.44
CA ARG A 104 -0.49 -2.27 -1.61
C ARG A 104 -1.02 -2.75 -0.26
N THR A 105 -1.86 -3.78 -0.24
CA THR A 105 -2.38 -4.38 1.00
C THR A 105 -1.27 -4.85 1.94
N LEU A 106 -0.15 -5.38 1.41
CA LEU A 106 1.02 -5.73 2.21
C LEU A 106 1.69 -4.47 2.80
N VAL A 107 1.85 -3.41 2.01
CA VAL A 107 2.43 -2.13 2.47
C VAL A 107 1.56 -1.52 3.58
N GLU A 108 0.25 -1.43 3.38
CA GLU A 108 -0.71 -0.94 4.38
C GLU A 108 -0.66 -1.74 5.69
N ALA A 109 -0.52 -3.07 5.61
CA ALA A 109 -0.37 -3.92 6.78
C ALA A 109 0.89 -3.59 7.59
N ASN A 110 1.99 -3.25 6.91
CA ASN A 110 3.23 -2.82 7.55
C ASN A 110 3.09 -1.39 8.14
N LEU A 111 2.46 -0.46 7.41
CA LEU A 111 2.28 0.93 7.86
C LEU A 111 1.53 1.03 9.20
N LYS A 112 0.63 0.11 9.50
CA LYS A 112 -0.05 0.03 10.82
C LYS A 112 0.90 -0.19 11.99
N HIS A 113 2.14 -0.59 11.73
CA HIS A 113 3.16 -0.92 12.72
C HIS A 113 4.48 -0.17 12.47
N ALA A 114 4.40 0.99 11.81
CA ALA A 114 5.58 1.78 11.42
C ALA A 114 6.47 2.16 12.60
N GLU A 115 5.89 2.32 13.81
CA GLU A 115 6.65 2.61 15.03
C GLU A 115 7.54 1.45 15.51
N LYS A 116 7.39 0.25 14.94
CA LYS A 116 8.10 -0.96 15.39
C LYS A 116 9.35 -1.29 14.59
N THR A 117 9.49 -0.79 13.37
CA THR A 117 10.60 -1.14 12.47
C THR A 117 10.72 -0.13 11.31
N ASP A 118 11.93 -0.01 10.72
CA ASP A 118 12.16 0.82 9.52
C ASP A 118 11.46 0.19 8.29
N LEU A 119 10.46 0.87 7.78
CA LEU A 119 9.69 0.45 6.61
C LEU A 119 10.24 0.99 5.28
N THR A 120 11.28 1.84 5.31
CA THR A 120 11.87 2.41 4.09
C THR A 120 12.16 1.37 2.99
N PRO A 121 12.70 0.17 3.30
CA PRO A 121 12.97 -0.82 2.26
C PRO A 121 11.72 -1.31 1.53
N ILE A 122 10.62 -1.55 2.23
CA ILE A 122 9.38 -2.03 1.61
C ILE A 122 8.67 -0.91 0.83
N LEU A 123 8.71 0.33 1.32
CA LEU A 123 8.13 1.50 0.65
C LEU A 123 8.86 1.77 -0.67
N ASN A 124 10.20 1.78 -0.66
CA ASN A 124 11.00 1.97 -1.87
C ASN A 124 10.74 0.86 -2.90
N GLN A 125 10.77 -0.41 -2.48
CA GLN A 125 10.50 -1.53 -3.37
C GLN A 125 9.10 -1.46 -3.99
N PHE A 126 8.10 -1.02 -3.23
CA PHE A 126 6.74 -0.85 -3.72
C PHE A 126 6.68 0.21 -4.82
N ILE A 127 7.17 1.43 -4.55
CA ILE A 127 7.17 2.53 -5.55
C ILE A 127 7.90 2.13 -6.82
N GLU A 128 9.12 1.56 -6.70
CA GLU A 128 9.91 1.11 -7.85
C GLU A 128 9.19 0.06 -8.68
N ALA A 129 8.48 -0.86 -8.04
CA ALA A 129 7.78 -1.94 -8.73
C ALA A 129 6.52 -1.46 -9.48
N ILE A 130 5.81 -0.45 -8.97
CA ILE A 130 4.53 0.01 -9.55
C ILE A 130 4.69 1.15 -10.56
N GLU A 131 5.75 1.96 -10.47
CA GLU A 131 5.97 3.12 -11.35
C GLU A 131 5.89 2.80 -12.86
N PRO A 132 6.40 1.65 -13.37
CA PRO A 132 6.25 1.27 -14.77
C PRO A 132 4.80 1.14 -15.25
N PHE A 133 3.87 0.93 -14.33
CA PHE A 133 2.44 0.69 -14.61
C PHE A 133 1.56 1.91 -14.37
N ARG A 134 2.14 3.10 -14.16
CA ARG A 134 1.41 4.35 -13.95
C ARG A 134 0.39 4.63 -15.06
N TYR A 135 0.71 4.26 -16.29
CA TYR A 135 -0.17 4.43 -17.45
C TYR A 135 -1.52 3.68 -17.35
N LEU A 136 -1.61 2.62 -16.53
CA LEU A 136 -2.86 1.86 -16.31
C LEU A 136 -3.86 2.62 -15.44
N TYR A 137 -3.37 3.52 -14.59
CA TYR A 137 -4.19 4.31 -13.66
C TYR A 137 -4.45 5.72 -14.19
N GLY A 138 -3.51 6.28 -14.96
CA GLY A 138 -3.38 7.72 -15.17
C GLY A 138 -2.73 8.41 -13.98
N ASP A 139 -2.22 9.62 -14.20
CA ASP A 139 -1.39 10.30 -13.19
C ASP A 139 -2.18 10.61 -11.91
N TYR A 140 -3.43 11.06 -12.03
CA TYR A 140 -4.26 11.40 -10.89
C TYR A 140 -4.48 10.20 -9.94
N GLU A 141 -5.05 9.11 -10.43
CA GLU A 141 -5.34 7.92 -9.63
C GLU A 141 -4.07 7.26 -9.11
N PHE A 142 -2.99 7.29 -9.89
CA PHE A 142 -1.71 6.74 -9.47
C PHE A 142 -1.14 7.50 -8.27
N TYR A 143 -1.00 8.83 -8.37
CA TYR A 143 -0.39 9.62 -7.31
C TYR A 143 -1.29 9.76 -6.08
N THR A 144 -2.59 10.00 -6.25
CA THR A 144 -3.51 10.08 -5.09
C THR A 144 -3.61 8.76 -4.33
N GLY A 145 -3.39 7.63 -5.00
CA GLY A 145 -3.27 6.33 -4.35
C GLY A 145 -2.01 6.12 -3.51
N LEU A 146 -1.08 7.10 -3.42
CA LEU A 146 0.17 6.99 -2.65
C LEU A 146 0.16 7.80 -1.34
N VAL A 147 -0.98 8.32 -0.90
CA VAL A 147 -1.08 9.16 0.32
C VAL A 147 -0.52 8.43 1.54
N ASP A 148 -0.89 7.17 1.76
CA ASP A 148 -0.40 6.38 2.91
C ASP A 148 1.11 6.12 2.83
N VAL A 149 1.64 5.97 1.62
CA VAL A 149 3.09 5.80 1.39
C VAL A 149 3.85 7.08 1.72
N VAL A 150 3.28 8.25 1.39
CA VAL A 150 3.84 9.55 1.79
C VAL A 150 3.89 9.68 3.32
N GLU A 151 2.81 9.33 3.99
CA GLU A 151 2.77 9.32 5.46
C GLU A 151 3.86 8.39 6.02
N GLY A 152 3.99 7.18 5.46
CA GLY A 152 5.05 6.25 5.82
C GLY A 152 6.45 6.85 5.70
N TYR A 153 6.75 7.56 4.62
CA TYR A 153 8.04 8.23 4.47
C TYR A 153 8.25 9.37 5.49
N TYR A 154 7.20 10.09 5.88
CA TYR A 154 7.32 11.08 6.96
C TYR A 154 7.60 10.43 8.30
N ILE A 155 6.91 9.32 8.64
CA ILE A 155 7.15 8.55 9.87
C ILE A 155 8.61 8.05 9.93
N GLU A 156 9.17 7.61 8.80
CA GLU A 156 10.54 7.13 8.68
C GLU A 156 11.60 8.25 8.53
N ASP A 157 11.23 9.51 8.77
CA ASP A 157 12.12 10.69 8.64
C ASP A 157 12.77 10.82 7.25
N LYS A 158 12.10 10.34 6.20
CA LYS A 158 12.52 10.46 4.80
C LYS A 158 11.92 11.71 4.15
N ILE A 159 12.13 12.86 4.77
CA ILE A 159 11.47 14.13 4.47
C ILE A 159 11.55 14.51 2.99
N LEU A 160 12.70 14.42 2.35
CA LEU A 160 12.86 14.81 0.94
C LEU A 160 12.04 13.96 -0.01
N ILE A 161 11.94 12.66 0.25
CA ILE A 161 11.13 11.73 -0.56
C ILE A 161 9.65 12.05 -0.34
N ALA A 162 9.24 12.19 0.93
CA ALA A 162 7.88 12.54 1.31
C ALA A 162 7.44 13.86 0.66
N GLN A 163 8.25 14.92 0.72
CA GLN A 163 7.98 16.22 0.09
C GLN A 163 7.86 16.13 -1.43
N SER A 164 8.75 15.36 -2.09
CA SER A 164 8.70 15.15 -3.53
C SER A 164 7.39 14.47 -3.97
N LEU A 165 6.97 13.42 -3.27
CA LEU A 165 5.71 12.75 -3.55
C LEU A 165 4.51 13.63 -3.19
N SER A 166 4.54 14.33 -2.05
CA SER A 166 3.49 15.27 -1.65
C SER A 166 3.24 16.35 -2.69
N THR A 167 4.31 16.87 -3.30
CA THR A 167 4.19 17.88 -4.36
C THR A 167 3.48 17.31 -5.59
N LYS A 168 3.80 16.10 -6.00
CA LYS A 168 3.13 15.42 -7.13
C LYS A 168 1.65 15.20 -6.84
N ILE A 169 1.33 14.63 -5.68
CA ILE A 169 -0.05 14.37 -5.24
C ILE A 169 -0.86 15.67 -5.19
N GLY A 170 -0.31 16.71 -4.56
CA GLY A 170 -0.96 18.02 -4.47
C GLY A 170 -1.25 18.61 -5.85
N THR A 171 -0.29 18.52 -6.77
CA THR A 171 -0.45 18.98 -8.15
C THR A 171 -1.61 18.28 -8.86
N GLU A 172 -1.76 16.96 -8.71
CA GLU A 172 -2.85 16.21 -9.33
C GLU A 172 -4.22 16.62 -8.77
N TYR A 173 -4.36 16.77 -7.46
CA TYR A 173 -5.59 17.27 -6.84
C TYR A 173 -5.94 18.69 -7.33
N GLU A 174 -4.97 19.60 -7.34
CA GLU A 174 -5.17 20.99 -7.78
C GLU A 174 -5.60 21.07 -9.24
N GLN A 175 -4.96 20.32 -10.14
CA GLN A 175 -5.34 20.26 -11.55
C GLN A 175 -6.75 19.73 -11.71
N ARG A 176 -7.14 18.69 -10.97
CA ARG A 176 -8.47 18.10 -11.02
C ARG A 176 -9.55 19.09 -10.55
N ILE A 177 -9.30 19.82 -9.46
CA ILE A 177 -10.19 20.86 -8.93
C ILE A 177 -10.32 22.03 -9.92
N GLN A 178 -9.22 22.45 -10.56
CA GLN A 178 -9.24 23.50 -11.56
C GLN A 178 -10.06 23.10 -12.80
N LEU A 179 -9.92 21.86 -13.28
CA LEU A 179 -10.71 21.36 -14.41
C LEU A 179 -12.22 21.40 -14.10
N PHE A 180 -12.60 21.09 -12.87
CA PHE A 180 -14.01 21.20 -12.45
C PHE A 180 -14.53 22.64 -12.55
N GLY A 181 -13.73 23.64 -12.21
CA GLY A 181 -14.08 25.05 -12.34
C GLY A 181 -14.33 25.50 -13.78
N GLN A 182 -13.84 24.75 -14.77
CA GLN A 182 -13.96 25.08 -16.20
C GLN A 182 -15.19 24.47 -16.87
N VAL A 183 -15.89 23.52 -16.21
CA VAL A 183 -17.12 22.92 -16.78
C VAL A 183 -18.33 23.83 -16.58
N SER A 184 -19.35 23.67 -17.43
CA SER A 184 -20.60 24.47 -17.34
C SER A 184 -21.30 24.30 -15.98
N ALA A 185 -22.04 25.31 -15.55
CA ALA A 185 -22.77 25.27 -14.28
C ALA A 185 -23.75 24.09 -14.16
N GLU A 186 -24.31 23.61 -15.25
CA GLU A 186 -25.16 22.43 -15.30
C GLU A 186 -24.37 21.16 -15.00
N ASN A 187 -23.21 20.99 -15.67
CA ASN A 187 -22.31 19.86 -15.43
C ASN A 187 -21.70 19.90 -14.02
N GLN A 188 -21.39 21.09 -13.49
CA GLN A 188 -20.92 21.25 -12.11
C GLN A 188 -21.93 20.69 -11.10
N ARG A 189 -23.25 20.95 -11.31
CA ARG A 189 -24.30 20.40 -10.43
C ARG A 189 -24.34 18.86 -10.46
N GLN A 190 -24.13 18.25 -11.64
CA GLN A 190 -24.11 16.80 -11.78
C GLN A 190 -22.87 16.17 -11.14
N LEU A 191 -21.75 16.90 -11.12
CA LEU A 191 -20.47 16.44 -10.56
C LEU A 191 -20.26 16.85 -9.10
N LEU A 192 -21.21 17.56 -8.48
CA LEU A 192 -21.03 18.18 -7.17
C LEU A 192 -20.61 17.18 -6.08
N SER A 193 -21.25 16.01 -6.00
CA SER A 193 -20.92 14.98 -5.01
C SER A 193 -19.52 14.43 -5.21
N ARG A 194 -19.11 14.25 -6.47
CA ARG A 194 -17.77 13.76 -6.80
C ARG A 194 -16.69 14.76 -6.36
N ILE A 195 -16.89 16.05 -6.68
CA ILE A 195 -15.95 17.10 -6.28
C ILE A 195 -15.89 17.28 -4.75
N GLN A 196 -17.03 17.13 -4.06
CA GLN A 196 -17.02 17.17 -2.60
C GLN A 196 -16.19 16.04 -2.01
N ASN A 197 -16.25 14.83 -2.57
CA ASN A 197 -15.41 13.71 -2.15
C ASN A 197 -13.92 14.00 -2.44
N GLU A 198 -13.59 14.44 -3.66
CA GLU A 198 -12.20 14.80 -4.03
C GLU A 198 -11.63 15.91 -3.12
N LEU A 199 -12.41 16.92 -2.78
CA LEU A 199 -12.01 17.97 -1.82
C LEU A 199 -11.81 17.42 -0.41
N THR A 200 -12.62 16.47 0.02
CA THR A 200 -12.47 15.82 1.32
C THR A 200 -11.17 15.01 1.36
N GLU A 201 -10.88 14.25 0.32
CA GLU A 201 -9.63 13.47 0.18
C GLU A 201 -8.41 14.41 0.14
N TYR A 202 -8.49 15.49 -0.63
CA TYR A 202 -7.43 16.49 -0.68
C TYR A 202 -7.16 17.14 0.69
N ASN A 203 -8.23 17.53 1.40
CA ASN A 203 -8.08 18.10 2.74
C ASN A 203 -7.46 17.09 3.72
N TYR A 204 -7.85 15.83 3.65
CA TYR A 204 -7.25 14.76 4.46
C TYR A 204 -5.75 14.64 4.16
N PHE A 205 -5.37 14.57 2.89
CA PHE A 205 -3.97 14.55 2.47
C PHE A 205 -3.18 15.76 2.99
N VAL A 206 -3.73 16.99 2.83
CA VAL A 206 -3.08 18.21 3.34
C VAL A 206 -2.89 18.15 4.85
N GLN A 207 -3.84 17.61 5.61
CA GLN A 207 -3.71 17.43 7.06
C GLN A 207 -2.58 16.47 7.42
N ILE A 208 -2.45 15.35 6.73
CA ILE A 208 -1.33 14.41 6.91
C ILE A 208 -0.02 15.14 6.70
N VAL A 209 0.17 15.79 5.56
CA VAL A 209 1.43 16.45 5.24
C VAL A 209 1.76 17.54 6.25
N LYS A 210 0.77 18.39 6.62
CA LYS A 210 0.98 19.47 7.61
C LYS A 210 1.29 18.97 9.02
N ALA A 211 0.90 17.76 9.37
CA ALA A 211 1.27 17.17 10.65
C ALA A 211 2.78 16.95 10.79
N TYR A 212 3.45 16.68 9.67
CA TYR A 212 4.90 16.43 9.63
C TYR A 212 5.70 17.63 9.06
N ASP A 213 5.12 18.38 8.13
CA ASP A 213 5.71 19.56 7.51
C ASP A 213 4.71 20.73 7.52
N SER A 214 4.77 21.53 8.58
CA SER A 214 3.86 22.68 8.76
C SER A 214 4.03 23.78 7.69
N SER A 215 5.13 23.79 6.96
CA SER A 215 5.41 24.74 5.88
C SER A 215 4.86 24.29 4.52
N ALA A 216 4.49 23.01 4.39
CA ALA A 216 3.93 22.46 3.16
C ALA A 216 2.61 23.14 2.80
N PHE A 217 2.40 23.37 1.51
CA PHE A 217 1.20 24.03 0.93
C PHE A 217 0.92 25.47 1.37
N GLY A 218 1.81 26.13 2.11
CA GLY A 218 1.67 27.52 2.52
C GLY A 218 0.33 27.82 3.24
N ASN A 219 -0.19 29.06 3.10
CA ASN A 219 -1.50 29.48 3.62
C ASN A 219 -2.64 29.27 2.60
N GLN A 220 -2.54 28.23 1.77
CA GLN A 220 -3.58 27.89 0.78
C GLN A 220 -4.71 27.09 1.45
N ILE A 221 -5.48 27.74 2.29
CA ILE A 221 -6.86 27.35 2.67
C ILE A 221 -7.67 28.62 2.78
#